data_cc2ccc04e2dd21cc1fc3af612b7c82e7
#
_entry.id   cc2ccc04e2dd21cc1fc3af612b7c82e7
#
_cell.length_a   1.000
_cell.length_b   1.000
_cell.length_c   1.000
_cell.angle_alpha   90.00
_cell.angle_beta   90.00
_cell.angle_gamma   90.00
#
_symmetry.space_group_name_H-M   'P 1'
#
loop_
_entity.id
_entity.type
_entity.pdbx_description
1 polymer ?
#
loop_
_entity_poly.entity_id
_entity_poly.type
_entity_poly.pdbx_seq_one_letter_code
_entity_poly.pdbx_strand_id
1 'polypeptide(L)'
;MPNWLLPENIADVLPSEARKIEVLRRAMLDNFRRFGYELVMPPMLEYVESLMPFPDHDMDLRMFKLVDQLSGRTMGLRADMTTQVARIDAHLLNRKSVTRLCYAGSVLQARPSGFHATREPLQIGAEIYGHAGVEADEEIQSLALASLSMAGLSNVTLDLSHNVILNAILEGDVNAQRHQAELVAMLRAKDLPQLTEFVSGFNATVRDALSALMSLHGDISVLARARKVLPAIPKIHHALDELALLAKAAGAVTINIDLADLSGYQYESGAMFALYVAGLPNAVARGGRYDHVGEVFGRARPATGFSLDLRELARLLPTATAVSAIRAPWGREPALTELIASLREQGEIVIQLLPGEESSQQEFECDREIIADKNKFIIRKL
;
A
#
# COMPACT_ATOMS: atom_id res chain seq x y z
N MET A 1 21.45 13.15 26.03
CA MET A 1 20.82 11.97 25.39
C MET A 1 21.92 11.18 24.69
N PRO A 2 21.87 9.84 24.62
CA PRO A 2 22.82 9.09 23.82
C PRO A 2 22.76 9.50 22.35
N ASN A 3 23.89 9.62 21.68
CA ASN A 3 23.97 10.10 20.29
C ASN A 3 23.38 9.13 19.23
N TRP A 4 22.89 7.95 19.66
CA TRP A 4 22.31 6.91 18.81
C TRP A 4 20.78 6.78 18.93
N LEU A 5 20.11 7.64 19.71
CA LEU A 5 18.66 7.62 19.85
C LEU A 5 17.98 8.12 18.57
N LEU A 6 17.08 7.29 18.04
CA LEU A 6 16.21 7.64 16.93
C LEU A 6 14.91 8.30 17.45
N PRO A 7 14.22 9.07 16.59
CA PRO A 7 12.89 9.58 16.90
C PRO A 7 11.88 8.46 17.17
N GLU A 8 10.81 8.77 17.90
CA GLU A 8 9.73 7.83 18.17
C GLU A 8 9.10 7.30 16.86
N ASN A 9 8.82 6.00 16.82
CA ASN A 9 8.29 5.27 15.66
C ASN A 9 9.17 5.35 14.39
N ILE A 10 10.47 5.61 14.53
CA ILE A 10 11.50 5.47 13.50
C ILE A 10 12.51 4.46 14.02
N ALA A 11 12.85 3.47 13.21
CA ALA A 11 13.79 2.42 13.58
C ALA A 11 14.64 1.99 12.38
N ASP A 12 15.89 1.59 12.70
CA ASP A 12 16.73 0.91 11.72
C ASP A 12 16.13 -0.46 11.34
N VAL A 13 16.33 -0.85 10.09
CA VAL A 13 16.00 -2.18 9.59
C VAL A 13 17.27 -3.01 9.57
N LEU A 14 17.32 -4.07 10.38
CA LEU A 14 18.52 -4.89 10.55
C LEU A 14 18.63 -5.96 9.44
N PRO A 15 19.79 -6.61 9.23
CA PRO A 15 20.10 -7.41 8.03
C PRO A 15 19.04 -8.43 7.64
N SER A 16 18.53 -9.26 8.54
CA SER A 16 17.55 -10.30 8.22
C SER A 16 16.20 -9.72 7.78
N GLU A 17 15.75 -8.63 8.42
CA GLU A 17 14.52 -7.91 8.04
C GLU A 17 14.72 -7.16 6.72
N ALA A 18 15.85 -6.49 6.55
CA ALA A 18 16.20 -5.79 5.32
C ALA A 18 16.20 -6.74 4.11
N ARG A 19 16.75 -7.93 4.27
CA ARG A 19 16.74 -8.98 3.23
C ARG A 19 15.32 -9.40 2.87
N LYS A 20 14.44 -9.64 3.87
CA LYS A 20 13.04 -9.98 3.62
C LYS A 20 12.33 -8.91 2.81
N ILE A 21 12.47 -7.65 3.24
CA ILE A 21 11.87 -6.50 2.56
C ILE A 21 12.35 -6.42 1.12
N GLU A 22 13.66 -6.55 0.87
CA GLU A 22 14.22 -6.43 -0.48
C GLU A 22 13.80 -7.60 -1.38
N VAL A 23 13.71 -8.81 -0.86
CA VAL A 23 13.18 -9.97 -1.62
C VAL A 23 11.73 -9.74 -2.01
N LEU A 24 10.88 -9.29 -1.09
CA LEU A 24 9.49 -8.95 -1.38
C LEU A 24 9.37 -7.82 -2.41
N ARG A 25 10.13 -6.75 -2.22
CA ARG A 25 10.12 -5.60 -3.12
C ARG A 25 10.44 -6.01 -4.56
N ARG A 26 11.49 -6.81 -4.76
CA ARG A 26 11.88 -7.31 -6.10
C ARG A 26 10.81 -8.21 -6.69
N ALA A 27 10.33 -9.17 -5.91
CA ALA A 27 9.31 -10.12 -6.37
C ALA A 27 8.02 -9.40 -6.81
N MET A 28 7.54 -8.41 -6.03
CA MET A 28 6.35 -7.64 -6.35
C MET A 28 6.56 -6.75 -7.59
N LEU A 29 7.67 -6.03 -7.69
CA LEU A 29 7.97 -5.21 -8.88
C LEU A 29 8.11 -6.07 -10.15
N ASP A 30 8.73 -7.24 -10.05
CA ASP A 30 8.80 -8.19 -11.18
C ASP A 30 7.42 -8.73 -11.56
N ASN A 31 6.54 -8.95 -10.57
CA ASN A 31 5.17 -9.33 -10.85
C ASN A 31 4.41 -8.18 -11.53
N PHE A 32 4.48 -6.95 -11.02
CA PHE A 32 3.83 -5.79 -11.64
C PHE A 32 4.29 -5.59 -13.08
N ARG A 33 5.59 -5.77 -13.34
CA ARG A 33 6.12 -5.73 -14.72
C ARG A 33 5.48 -6.78 -15.64
N ARG A 34 5.16 -7.98 -15.13
CA ARG A 34 4.47 -9.03 -15.91
C ARG A 34 3.04 -8.65 -16.28
N PHE A 35 2.38 -7.79 -15.48
CA PHE A 35 1.09 -7.18 -15.79
C PHE A 35 1.20 -5.92 -16.67
N GLY A 36 2.40 -5.53 -17.06
CA GLY A 36 2.64 -4.36 -17.93
C GLY A 36 2.76 -3.04 -17.19
N TYR A 37 3.01 -3.04 -15.86
CA TYR A 37 3.24 -1.82 -15.11
C TYR A 37 4.67 -1.31 -15.31
N GLU A 38 4.76 -0.01 -15.55
CA GLU A 38 6.03 0.71 -15.71
C GLU A 38 6.44 1.34 -14.38
N LEU A 39 7.69 1.09 -13.98
CA LEU A 39 8.21 1.64 -12.71
C LEU A 39 8.51 3.12 -12.85
N VAL A 40 8.02 3.92 -11.90
CA VAL A 40 8.34 5.33 -11.72
C VAL A 40 8.97 5.60 -10.36
N MET A 41 9.82 6.62 -10.29
CA MET A 41 10.51 7.03 -9.06
C MET A 41 10.30 8.52 -8.81
N PRO A 42 9.19 8.91 -8.14
CA PRO A 42 8.97 10.30 -7.77
C PRO A 42 10.01 10.77 -6.72
N PRO A 43 10.37 12.05 -6.65
CA PRO A 43 11.29 12.58 -5.66
C PRO A 43 10.69 12.52 -4.25
N MET A 44 11.56 12.40 -3.23
CA MET A 44 11.16 12.40 -1.81
C MET A 44 10.64 13.78 -1.35
N LEU A 45 11.14 14.85 -1.93
CA LEU A 45 10.94 16.22 -1.52
C LEU A 45 10.36 17.03 -2.68
N GLU A 46 9.23 17.69 -2.44
CA GLU A 46 8.57 18.58 -3.41
C GLU A 46 7.98 19.80 -2.68
N TYR A 47 7.52 20.80 -3.42
CA TYR A 47 6.75 21.88 -2.84
C TYR A 47 5.43 21.33 -2.27
N VAL A 48 4.99 21.89 -1.13
CA VAL A 48 3.76 21.43 -0.45
C VAL A 48 2.56 21.44 -1.39
N GLU A 49 2.45 22.47 -2.25
CA GLU A 49 1.36 22.61 -3.21
C GLU A 49 1.31 21.48 -4.26
N SER A 50 2.46 20.88 -4.55
CA SER A 50 2.51 19.71 -5.46
C SER A 50 2.15 18.40 -4.77
N LEU A 51 2.52 18.25 -3.49
CA LEU A 51 2.25 17.04 -2.71
C LEU A 51 0.79 16.99 -2.20
N MET A 52 0.20 18.14 -1.94
CA MET A 52 -1.15 18.30 -1.42
C MET A 52 -1.92 19.30 -2.27
N PRO A 53 -2.32 18.91 -3.48
CA PRO A 53 -3.00 19.80 -4.41
C PRO A 53 -4.46 20.11 -4.00
N PHE A 54 -5.05 19.28 -3.15
CA PHE A 54 -6.36 19.52 -2.54
C PHE A 54 -6.21 19.78 -1.05
N PRO A 55 -7.09 20.62 -0.45
CA PRO A 55 -7.14 20.77 1.00
C PRO A 55 -7.50 19.43 1.65
N ASP A 56 -6.53 18.77 2.26
CA ASP A 56 -6.70 17.56 3.04
C ASP A 56 -6.04 17.76 4.41
N HIS A 57 -6.87 17.94 5.43
CA HIS A 57 -6.40 18.21 6.79
C HIS A 57 -5.61 17.02 7.36
N ASP A 58 -6.01 15.79 7.07
CA ASP A 58 -5.31 14.61 7.56
C ASP A 58 -3.93 14.47 6.90
N MET A 59 -3.83 14.70 5.59
CA MET A 59 -2.56 14.71 4.87
C MET A 59 -1.66 15.85 5.33
N ASP A 60 -2.23 17.05 5.59
CA ASP A 60 -1.49 18.22 6.11
C ASP A 60 -0.83 17.93 7.46
N LEU A 61 -1.52 17.23 8.36
CA LEU A 61 -1.01 16.81 9.66
C LEU A 61 0.02 15.67 9.57
N ARG A 62 0.00 14.90 8.49
CA ARG A 62 0.93 13.78 8.27
C ARG A 62 2.21 14.19 7.55
N MET A 63 2.25 15.34 6.91
CA MET A 63 3.39 15.80 6.12
C MET A 63 4.44 16.47 7.00
N PHE A 64 5.70 16.09 6.86
CA PHE A 64 6.83 16.88 7.35
C PHE A 64 7.06 18.08 6.43
N LYS A 65 7.07 19.28 6.99
CA LYS A 65 7.30 20.52 6.26
C LYS A 65 8.63 21.15 6.64
N LEU A 66 9.32 21.69 5.65
CA LEU A 66 10.60 22.39 5.82
C LEU A 66 10.67 23.58 4.85
N VAL A 67 11.53 24.54 5.17
CA VAL A 67 11.75 25.71 4.31
C VAL A 67 12.97 25.44 3.43
N ASP A 68 12.78 25.54 2.13
CA ASP A 68 13.89 25.51 1.18
C ASP A 68 14.76 26.75 1.32
N GLN A 69 16.00 26.58 1.66
CA GLN A 69 16.93 27.69 1.89
C GLN A 69 17.35 28.40 0.60
N LEU A 70 17.15 27.80 -0.57
CA LEU A 70 17.47 28.41 -1.86
C LEU A 70 16.35 29.32 -2.34
N SER A 71 15.09 28.92 -2.20
CA SER A 71 13.93 29.65 -2.72
C SER A 71 13.09 30.35 -1.66
N GLY A 72 13.26 30.02 -0.38
CA GLY A 72 12.42 30.47 0.73
C GLY A 72 11.00 29.86 0.74
N ARG A 73 10.70 28.92 -0.17
CA ARG A 73 9.39 28.26 -0.25
C ARG A 73 9.27 27.09 0.72
N THR A 74 8.04 26.77 1.09
CA THR A 74 7.75 25.60 1.91
C THR A 74 7.76 24.35 1.04
N MET A 75 8.56 23.38 1.44
CA MET A 75 8.63 22.04 0.86
C MET A 75 8.05 21.00 1.84
N GLY A 76 7.63 19.86 1.32
CA GLY A 76 7.17 18.72 2.10
C GLY A 76 7.97 17.46 1.77
N LEU A 77 8.14 16.59 2.76
CA LEU A 77 8.51 15.20 2.51
C LEU A 77 7.24 14.42 2.20
N ARG A 78 7.26 13.63 1.14
CA ARG A 78 6.08 12.87 0.72
C ARG A 78 5.61 11.93 1.83
N ALA A 79 4.34 12.01 2.19
CA ALA A 79 3.67 11.09 3.12
C ALA A 79 2.97 9.93 2.39
N ASP A 80 2.77 10.08 1.07
CA ASP A 80 2.21 9.10 0.14
C ASP A 80 2.72 9.38 -1.29
N MET A 81 2.81 8.36 -2.15
CA MET A 81 3.31 8.50 -3.52
C MET A 81 2.20 8.63 -4.58
N THR A 82 0.96 8.27 -4.28
CA THR A 82 -0.14 8.22 -5.26
C THR A 82 -0.35 9.54 -5.99
N THR A 83 -0.37 10.67 -5.25
CA THR A 83 -0.51 12.02 -5.84
C THR A 83 0.63 12.36 -6.79
N GLN A 84 1.87 11.98 -6.45
CA GLN A 84 3.03 12.20 -7.31
C GLN A 84 2.96 11.37 -8.60
N VAL A 85 2.47 10.12 -8.50
CA VAL A 85 2.29 9.24 -9.66
C VAL A 85 1.17 9.75 -10.56
N ALA A 86 0.07 10.26 -9.98
CA ALA A 86 -0.98 10.93 -10.74
C ALA A 86 -0.46 12.17 -11.51
N ARG A 87 0.41 12.97 -10.88
CA ARG A 87 1.10 14.09 -11.54
C ARG A 87 2.00 13.61 -12.70
N ILE A 88 2.70 12.50 -12.53
CA ILE A 88 3.54 11.92 -13.59
C ILE A 88 2.67 11.50 -14.79
N ASP A 89 1.54 10.80 -14.56
CA ASP A 89 0.62 10.45 -15.65
C ASP A 89 0.03 11.69 -16.33
N ALA A 90 -0.54 12.62 -15.54
CA ALA A 90 -1.29 13.74 -16.07
C ALA A 90 -0.41 14.78 -16.78
N HIS A 91 0.75 15.11 -16.21
CA HIS A 91 1.60 16.22 -16.65
C HIS A 91 2.82 15.76 -17.46
N LEU A 92 3.52 14.72 -17.07
CA LEU A 92 4.78 14.32 -17.69
C LEU A 92 4.59 13.30 -18.83
N LEU A 93 3.87 12.21 -18.59
CA LEU A 93 3.64 11.18 -19.61
C LEU A 93 2.54 11.59 -20.58
N ASN A 94 1.46 12.14 -20.09
CA ASN A 94 0.32 12.69 -20.85
C ASN A 94 -0.16 11.76 -21.99
N ARG A 95 -0.20 10.44 -21.75
CA ARG A 95 -0.59 9.42 -22.73
C ARG A 95 -2.12 9.41 -22.92
N LYS A 96 -2.58 9.13 -24.16
CA LYS A 96 -4.01 8.98 -24.47
C LYS A 96 -4.56 7.60 -24.11
N SER A 97 -3.73 6.58 -24.19
CA SER A 97 -4.07 5.18 -23.86
C SER A 97 -4.14 4.93 -22.36
N VAL A 98 -4.65 3.77 -21.97
CA VAL A 98 -4.52 3.28 -20.60
C VAL A 98 -3.06 3.23 -20.19
N THR A 99 -2.74 3.76 -19.02
CA THR A 99 -1.38 3.82 -18.47
C THR A 99 -1.34 3.01 -17.19
N ARG A 100 -0.36 2.12 -17.05
CA ARG A 100 -0.12 1.32 -15.85
C ARG A 100 1.21 1.72 -15.26
N LEU A 101 1.22 2.25 -14.04
CA LEU A 101 2.43 2.69 -13.34
C LEU A 101 2.55 1.94 -12.00
N CYS A 102 3.79 1.67 -11.59
CA CYS A 102 4.07 1.15 -10.26
C CYS A 102 5.24 1.89 -9.63
N TYR A 103 5.35 1.77 -8.33
CA TYR A 103 6.38 2.45 -7.55
C TYR A 103 6.76 1.67 -6.31
N ALA A 104 7.97 1.91 -5.78
CA ALA A 104 8.41 1.44 -4.47
C ALA A 104 9.42 2.43 -3.89
N GLY A 105 9.17 2.91 -2.66
CA GLY A 105 10.06 3.85 -1.99
C GLY A 105 9.58 4.24 -0.60
N SER A 106 10.48 4.80 0.20
CA SER A 106 10.12 5.30 1.53
C SER A 106 9.20 6.52 1.42
N VAL A 107 8.26 6.60 2.35
CA VAL A 107 7.47 7.78 2.64
C VAL A 107 7.71 8.17 4.10
N LEU A 108 7.50 9.43 4.47
CA LEU A 108 7.72 9.92 5.82
C LEU A 108 6.48 10.60 6.36
N GLN A 109 6.02 10.13 7.52
CA GLN A 109 4.82 10.62 8.17
C GLN A 109 5.15 11.31 9.49
N ALA A 110 4.70 12.55 9.66
CA ALA A 110 4.89 13.31 10.90
C ALA A 110 4.13 12.66 12.07
N ARG A 111 3.06 11.93 11.78
CA ARG A 111 2.28 11.14 12.73
C ARG A 111 2.12 9.71 12.19
N PRO A 112 2.20 8.67 13.03
CA PRO A 112 1.95 7.31 12.60
C PRO A 112 0.51 7.16 12.10
N SER A 113 0.31 6.34 11.06
CA SER A 113 -1.02 6.14 10.43
C SER A 113 -1.92 5.16 11.18
N GLY A 114 -1.42 4.51 12.24
CA GLY A 114 -2.17 3.53 13.02
C GLY A 114 -1.41 3.09 14.26
N PHE A 115 -2.03 2.19 15.01
CA PHE A 115 -1.45 1.62 16.21
C PHE A 115 -0.21 0.78 15.84
N HIS A 116 0.94 1.08 16.47
CA HIS A 116 2.25 0.48 16.17
C HIS A 116 2.80 0.72 14.75
N ALA A 117 2.19 1.63 13.97
CA ALA A 117 2.68 1.96 12.64
C ALA A 117 4.02 2.73 12.71
N THR A 118 4.92 2.43 11.77
CA THR A 118 6.13 3.23 11.60
C THR A 118 5.80 4.60 11.00
N ARG A 119 6.64 5.60 11.30
CA ARG A 119 6.59 6.91 10.61
C ARG A 119 7.37 6.92 9.30
N GLU A 120 8.06 5.83 8.99
CA GLU A 120 8.80 5.64 7.74
C GLU A 120 8.36 4.35 7.04
N PRO A 121 7.13 4.28 6.50
CA PRO A 121 6.71 3.16 5.68
C PRO A 121 7.58 3.03 4.42
N LEU A 122 7.81 1.80 3.98
CA LEU A 122 8.33 1.52 2.64
C LEU A 122 7.15 1.15 1.73
N GLN A 123 6.57 2.19 1.14
CA GLN A 123 5.38 2.05 0.29
C GLN A 123 5.73 1.41 -1.05
N ILE A 124 4.94 0.41 -1.45
CA ILE A 124 4.90 -0.14 -2.81
C ILE A 124 3.46 -0.11 -3.30
N GLY A 125 3.25 0.21 -4.58
CA GLY A 125 1.91 0.30 -5.15
C GLY A 125 1.88 0.27 -6.65
N ALA A 126 0.67 0.18 -7.19
CA ALA A 126 0.38 0.14 -8.61
C ALA A 126 -0.90 0.91 -8.92
N GLU A 127 -0.91 1.63 -10.04
CA GLU A 127 -1.96 2.56 -10.46
C GLU A 127 -2.32 2.34 -11.92
N ILE A 128 -3.60 2.39 -12.26
CA ILE A 128 -4.13 2.39 -13.63
C ILE A 128 -4.79 3.74 -13.90
N TYR A 129 -4.44 4.37 -15.02
CA TYR A 129 -5.03 5.62 -15.48
C TYR A 129 -5.69 5.44 -16.83
N GLY A 130 -6.90 6.03 -17.02
CA GLY A 130 -7.56 6.15 -18.32
C GLY A 130 -8.55 5.05 -18.66
N HIS A 131 -8.96 4.22 -17.70
CA HIS A 131 -10.04 3.25 -17.86
C HIS A 131 -11.13 3.47 -16.79
N ALA A 132 -12.36 3.75 -17.21
CA ALA A 132 -13.47 4.06 -16.32
C ALA A 132 -14.24 2.84 -15.82
N GLY A 133 -14.11 1.69 -16.49
CA GLY A 133 -14.84 0.47 -16.14
C GLY A 133 -14.25 -0.25 -14.92
N VAL A 134 -15.08 -1.07 -14.29
CA VAL A 134 -14.76 -1.89 -13.13
C VAL A 134 -13.62 -2.89 -13.38
N GLU A 135 -13.31 -3.19 -14.64
CA GLU A 135 -12.22 -4.09 -15.03
C GLU A 135 -10.85 -3.60 -14.55
N ALA A 136 -10.66 -2.26 -14.47
CA ALA A 136 -9.44 -1.71 -13.88
C ALA A 136 -9.39 -1.94 -12.37
N ASP A 137 -10.51 -1.81 -11.68
CA ASP A 137 -10.60 -2.07 -10.24
C ASP A 137 -10.39 -3.55 -9.93
N GLU A 138 -10.94 -4.45 -10.77
CA GLU A 138 -10.69 -5.90 -10.69
C GLU A 138 -9.21 -6.24 -10.88
N GLU A 139 -8.52 -5.63 -11.86
CA GLU A 139 -7.09 -5.84 -12.10
C GLU A 139 -6.26 -5.38 -10.88
N ILE A 140 -6.53 -4.19 -10.35
CA ILE A 140 -5.85 -3.61 -9.19
C ILE A 140 -6.07 -4.48 -7.94
N GLN A 141 -7.32 -4.87 -7.67
CA GLN A 141 -7.66 -5.75 -6.55
C GLN A 141 -6.95 -7.11 -6.67
N SER A 142 -6.95 -7.71 -7.86
CA SER A 142 -6.28 -8.99 -8.11
C SER A 142 -4.77 -8.88 -7.91
N LEU A 143 -4.16 -7.77 -8.34
CA LEU A 143 -2.73 -7.53 -8.18
C LEU A 143 -2.36 -7.32 -6.69
N ALA A 144 -3.21 -6.64 -5.92
CA ALA A 144 -3.04 -6.49 -4.48
C ALA A 144 -3.12 -7.85 -3.75
N LEU A 145 -4.11 -8.69 -4.07
CA LEU A 145 -4.25 -10.05 -3.54
C LEU A 145 -3.07 -10.94 -3.91
N ALA A 146 -2.61 -10.89 -5.17
CA ALA A 146 -1.43 -11.62 -5.63
C ALA A 146 -0.17 -11.19 -4.85
N SER A 147 -0.03 -9.90 -4.53
CA SER A 147 1.09 -9.38 -3.74
C SER A 147 1.13 -9.98 -2.32
N LEU A 148 -0.03 -10.10 -1.65
CA LEU A 148 -0.10 -10.77 -0.34
C LEU A 148 0.15 -12.27 -0.44
N SER A 149 -0.37 -12.92 -1.48
CA SER A 149 -0.10 -14.35 -1.73
C SER A 149 1.40 -14.62 -1.95
N MET A 150 2.10 -13.76 -2.68
CA MET A 150 3.57 -13.85 -2.86
C MET A 150 4.33 -13.69 -1.54
N ALA A 151 3.78 -12.95 -0.59
CA ALA A 151 4.29 -12.88 0.76
C ALA A 151 3.91 -14.09 1.63
N GLY A 152 3.23 -15.10 1.09
CA GLY A 152 2.82 -16.30 1.83
C GLY A 152 1.59 -16.08 2.73
N LEU A 153 0.86 -14.99 2.57
CA LEU A 153 -0.35 -14.68 3.35
C LEU A 153 -1.58 -15.23 2.62
N SER A 154 -2.23 -16.26 3.20
CA SER A 154 -3.36 -16.97 2.61
C SER A 154 -4.71 -16.62 3.25
N ASN A 155 -4.72 -16.23 4.53
CA ASN A 155 -5.94 -15.92 5.27
C ASN A 155 -6.20 -14.41 5.20
N VAL A 156 -6.63 -13.94 4.03
CA VAL A 156 -6.92 -12.52 3.77
C VAL A 156 -8.42 -12.29 3.83
N THR A 157 -8.83 -11.20 4.49
CA THR A 157 -10.19 -10.65 4.40
C THR A 157 -10.15 -9.43 3.51
N LEU A 158 -11.02 -9.38 2.52
CA LEU A 158 -11.22 -8.25 1.62
C LEU A 158 -12.46 -7.48 2.07
N ASP A 159 -12.26 -6.27 2.57
CA ASP A 159 -13.33 -5.31 2.84
C ASP A 159 -13.59 -4.48 1.59
N LEU A 160 -14.87 -4.31 1.22
CA LEU A 160 -15.30 -3.53 0.07
C LEU A 160 -16.31 -2.47 0.50
N SER A 161 -16.16 -1.27 -0.06
CA SER A 161 -17.08 -0.13 0.10
C SER A 161 -17.16 0.70 -1.18
N HIS A 162 -18.06 1.70 -1.21
CA HIS A 162 -18.25 2.52 -2.42
C HIS A 162 -18.73 3.93 -2.10
N ASN A 163 -17.93 4.94 -2.37
CA ASN A 163 -18.20 6.34 -2.03
C ASN A 163 -19.42 6.95 -2.74
N VAL A 164 -19.73 6.48 -3.95
CA VAL A 164 -20.90 6.98 -4.70
C VAL A 164 -22.21 6.75 -3.95
N ILE A 165 -22.31 5.70 -3.11
CA ILE A 165 -23.55 5.39 -2.38
C ILE A 165 -23.91 6.52 -1.42
N LEU A 166 -22.95 6.95 -0.57
CA LEU A 166 -23.18 8.08 0.32
C LEU A 166 -23.46 9.36 -0.44
N ASN A 167 -22.64 9.68 -1.45
CA ASN A 167 -22.82 10.89 -2.27
C ASN A 167 -24.20 10.96 -2.89
N ALA A 168 -24.68 9.85 -3.47
CA ALA A 168 -26.02 9.79 -4.09
C ALA A 168 -27.16 9.96 -3.07
N ILE A 169 -26.97 9.49 -1.82
CA ILE A 169 -27.93 9.74 -0.73
C ILE A 169 -27.92 11.23 -0.37
N LEU A 170 -26.75 11.84 -0.20
CA LEU A 170 -26.64 13.26 0.19
C LEU A 170 -27.19 14.21 -0.87
N GLU A 171 -27.11 13.86 -2.18
CA GLU A 171 -27.70 14.64 -3.27
C GLU A 171 -29.22 14.83 -3.10
N GLY A 172 -29.87 13.98 -2.32
CA GLY A 172 -31.32 14.03 -2.06
C GLY A 172 -31.76 15.11 -1.07
N ASP A 173 -30.83 15.79 -0.37
CA ASP A 173 -31.18 16.82 0.63
C ASP A 173 -30.07 17.89 0.71
N VAL A 174 -30.44 19.17 0.49
CA VAL A 174 -29.49 20.31 0.50
C VAL A 174 -28.84 20.47 1.88
N ASN A 175 -29.55 20.20 2.96
CA ASN A 175 -28.99 20.27 4.31
C ASN A 175 -27.98 19.13 4.56
N ALA A 176 -28.28 17.93 4.06
CA ALA A 176 -27.36 16.81 4.13
C ALA A 176 -26.03 17.11 3.38
N GLN A 177 -26.12 17.73 2.20
CA GLN A 177 -24.91 18.16 1.44
C GLN A 177 -24.09 19.18 2.21
N ARG A 178 -24.73 20.16 2.87
CA ARG A 178 -24.02 21.20 3.66
C ARG A 178 -23.29 20.64 4.86
N HIS A 179 -23.79 19.55 5.44
CA HIS A 179 -23.26 18.89 6.63
C HIS A 179 -22.54 17.58 6.32
N GLN A 180 -22.00 17.45 5.11
CA GLN A 180 -21.33 16.24 4.64
C GLN A 180 -20.17 15.83 5.56
N ALA A 181 -19.35 16.78 6.02
CA ALA A 181 -18.19 16.48 6.86
C ALA A 181 -18.59 15.89 8.22
N GLU A 182 -19.61 16.47 8.85
CA GLU A 182 -20.16 15.99 10.14
C GLU A 182 -20.79 14.61 9.98
N LEU A 183 -21.54 14.39 8.89
CA LEU A 183 -22.15 13.10 8.58
C LEU A 183 -21.10 12.01 8.37
N VAL A 184 -20.05 12.30 7.59
CA VAL A 184 -18.92 11.39 7.38
C VAL A 184 -18.25 11.04 8.70
N ALA A 185 -18.03 12.04 9.60
CA ALA A 185 -17.42 11.80 10.90
C ALA A 185 -18.28 10.87 11.77
N MET A 186 -19.60 11.08 11.83
CA MET A 186 -20.54 10.24 12.61
C MET A 186 -20.64 8.82 12.05
N LEU A 187 -20.69 8.66 10.72
CA LEU A 187 -20.72 7.36 10.04
C LEU A 187 -19.42 6.59 10.30
N ARG A 188 -18.27 7.23 10.21
CA ARG A 188 -16.96 6.63 10.52
C ARG A 188 -16.84 6.21 11.98
N ALA A 189 -17.35 7.04 12.90
CA ALA A 189 -17.38 6.73 14.34
C ALA A 189 -18.42 5.64 14.71
N LYS A 190 -19.29 5.25 13.77
CA LYS A 190 -20.43 4.34 14.00
C LYS A 190 -21.32 4.84 15.15
N ASP A 191 -21.46 6.17 15.31
CA ASP A 191 -22.26 6.81 16.36
C ASP A 191 -23.73 6.96 15.92
N LEU A 192 -24.49 5.86 16.04
CA LEU A 192 -25.91 5.83 15.66
C LEU A 192 -26.78 6.80 16.48
N PRO A 193 -26.64 6.94 17.82
CA PRO A 193 -27.40 7.91 18.58
C PRO A 193 -27.21 9.35 18.07
N GLN A 194 -25.97 9.81 17.92
CA GLN A 194 -25.67 11.15 17.44
C GLN A 194 -26.17 11.35 16.01
N LEU A 195 -25.97 10.37 15.12
CA LEU A 195 -26.49 10.43 13.75
C LEU A 195 -28.02 10.58 13.75
N THR A 196 -28.76 9.79 14.53
CA THR A 196 -30.21 9.81 14.57
C THR A 196 -30.76 11.17 14.98
N GLU A 197 -30.17 11.79 16.00
CA GLU A 197 -30.51 13.14 16.43
C GLU A 197 -30.21 14.18 15.34
N PHE A 198 -28.99 14.11 14.77
CA PHE A 198 -28.51 15.08 13.79
C PHE A 198 -29.36 15.10 12.52
N VAL A 199 -29.74 13.92 12.00
CA VAL A 199 -30.52 13.82 10.74
C VAL A 199 -32.02 14.00 10.92
N SER A 200 -32.51 14.27 12.14
CA SER A 200 -33.95 14.40 12.45
C SER A 200 -34.66 15.47 11.60
N GLY A 201 -33.94 16.54 11.20
CA GLY A 201 -34.45 17.62 10.36
C GLY A 201 -34.32 17.39 8.85
N PHE A 202 -33.74 16.27 8.42
CA PHE A 202 -33.58 15.96 6.99
C PHE A 202 -34.86 15.33 6.39
N ASN A 203 -34.95 15.30 5.05
CA ASN A 203 -36.06 14.60 4.44
C ASN A 203 -36.04 13.09 4.82
N ALA A 204 -37.23 12.48 4.87
CA ALA A 204 -37.37 11.11 5.38
C ALA A 204 -36.52 10.10 4.60
N THR A 205 -36.46 10.21 3.27
CA THR A 205 -35.70 9.29 2.43
C THR A 205 -34.20 9.33 2.76
N VAL A 206 -33.61 10.53 2.90
CA VAL A 206 -32.17 10.69 3.21
C VAL A 206 -31.89 10.27 4.63
N ARG A 207 -32.72 10.67 5.61
CA ARG A 207 -32.61 10.29 7.01
C ARG A 207 -32.60 8.76 7.17
N ASP A 208 -33.59 8.09 6.57
CA ASP A 208 -33.76 6.64 6.70
C ASP A 208 -32.61 5.89 6.00
N ALA A 209 -32.13 6.40 4.85
CA ALA A 209 -30.99 5.85 4.14
C ALA A 209 -29.68 5.99 4.94
N LEU A 210 -29.38 7.17 5.52
CA LEU A 210 -28.22 7.39 6.35
C LEU A 210 -28.22 6.48 7.60
N SER A 211 -29.38 6.33 8.24
CA SER A 211 -29.54 5.40 9.36
C SER A 211 -29.34 3.94 8.95
N ALA A 212 -29.82 3.55 7.77
CA ALA A 212 -29.66 2.21 7.24
C ALA A 212 -28.17 1.87 6.93
N LEU A 213 -27.40 2.83 6.43
CA LEU A 213 -25.96 2.62 6.13
C LEU A 213 -25.18 2.06 7.34
N MET A 214 -25.51 2.51 8.55
CA MET A 214 -24.85 2.05 9.78
C MET A 214 -24.99 0.53 10.01
N SER A 215 -26.06 -0.08 9.49
CA SER A 215 -26.35 -1.52 9.63
C SER A 215 -25.97 -2.34 8.40
N LEU A 216 -25.55 -1.69 7.32
CA LEU A 216 -25.19 -2.33 6.05
C LEU A 216 -23.72 -2.73 6.03
N HIS A 217 -23.36 -3.64 6.94
CA HIS A 217 -22.05 -4.28 7.00
C HIS A 217 -22.20 -5.80 7.22
N GLY A 218 -21.17 -6.58 6.84
CA GLY A 218 -21.11 -8.04 6.95
C GLY A 218 -20.70 -8.72 5.64
N ASP A 219 -21.18 -9.94 5.43
CA ASP A 219 -20.89 -10.70 4.22
C ASP A 219 -21.57 -10.16 2.96
N ILE A 220 -21.37 -10.81 1.81
CA ILE A 220 -21.91 -10.38 0.51
C ILE A 220 -23.44 -10.21 0.50
N SER A 221 -24.20 -10.83 1.43
CA SER A 221 -25.66 -10.66 1.52
C SER A 221 -26.08 -9.21 1.84
N VAL A 222 -25.15 -8.40 2.34
CA VAL A 222 -25.33 -6.95 2.55
C VAL A 222 -25.79 -6.27 1.26
N LEU A 223 -25.26 -6.63 0.10
CA LEU A 223 -25.63 -6.03 -1.19
C LEU A 223 -27.12 -6.23 -1.50
N ALA A 224 -27.65 -7.42 -1.22
CA ALA A 224 -29.07 -7.70 -1.41
C ALA A 224 -29.96 -6.97 -0.39
N ARG A 225 -29.48 -6.78 0.85
CA ARG A 225 -30.18 -5.97 1.86
C ARG A 225 -30.18 -4.49 1.47
N ALA A 226 -29.04 -3.97 1.02
CA ALA A 226 -28.87 -2.58 0.59
C ALA A 226 -29.85 -2.22 -0.53
N ARG A 227 -30.03 -3.10 -1.54
CA ARG A 227 -31.00 -2.89 -2.63
C ARG A 227 -32.45 -2.75 -2.16
N LYS A 228 -32.79 -3.31 -1.00
CA LYS A 228 -34.15 -3.26 -0.44
C LYS A 228 -34.41 -2.03 0.40
N VAL A 229 -33.38 -1.51 1.09
CA VAL A 229 -33.54 -0.46 2.11
C VAL A 229 -33.02 0.90 1.65
N LEU A 230 -32.09 0.95 0.72
CA LEU A 230 -31.59 2.20 0.16
C LEU A 230 -32.52 2.71 -0.95
N PRO A 231 -32.54 4.03 -1.20
CA PRO A 231 -33.33 4.62 -2.27
C PRO A 231 -33.00 4.00 -3.64
N ALA A 232 -34.02 3.80 -4.48
CA ALA A 232 -33.87 3.23 -5.82
C ALA A 232 -33.25 4.25 -6.79
N ILE A 233 -32.04 4.73 -6.47
CA ILE A 233 -31.27 5.68 -7.27
C ILE A 233 -30.35 4.89 -8.21
N PRO A 234 -30.34 5.14 -9.53
CA PRO A 234 -29.52 4.40 -10.49
C PRO A 234 -28.03 4.33 -10.11
N LYS A 235 -27.45 5.43 -9.61
CA LYS A 235 -26.05 5.47 -9.14
C LYS A 235 -25.78 4.48 -8.00
N ILE A 236 -26.73 4.33 -7.05
CA ILE A 236 -26.59 3.39 -5.92
C ILE A 236 -26.64 1.95 -6.44
N HIS A 237 -27.59 1.65 -7.33
CA HIS A 237 -27.70 0.30 -7.89
C HIS A 237 -26.46 -0.09 -8.70
N HIS A 238 -25.92 0.85 -9.49
CA HIS A 238 -24.68 0.62 -10.24
C HIS A 238 -23.49 0.35 -9.31
N ALA A 239 -23.33 1.16 -8.26
CA ALA A 239 -22.28 0.94 -7.26
C ALA A 239 -22.40 -0.43 -6.56
N LEU A 240 -23.63 -0.88 -6.25
CA LEU A 240 -23.86 -2.22 -5.69
C LEU A 240 -23.55 -3.35 -6.69
N ASP A 241 -23.76 -3.12 -8.00
CA ASP A 241 -23.37 -4.07 -9.06
C ASP A 241 -21.86 -4.15 -9.20
N GLU A 242 -21.15 -3.02 -9.16
CA GLU A 242 -19.67 -2.99 -9.17
C GLU A 242 -19.09 -3.74 -7.97
N LEU A 243 -19.60 -3.50 -6.75
CA LEU A 243 -19.18 -4.25 -5.55
C LEU A 243 -19.43 -5.76 -5.70
N ALA A 244 -20.52 -6.17 -6.32
CA ALA A 244 -20.81 -7.58 -6.56
C ALA A 244 -19.82 -8.21 -7.56
N LEU A 245 -19.39 -7.47 -8.59
CA LEU A 245 -18.36 -7.90 -9.54
C LEU A 245 -17.02 -8.04 -8.85
N LEU A 246 -16.58 -7.03 -8.08
CA LEU A 246 -15.33 -7.05 -7.31
C LEU A 246 -15.28 -8.20 -6.30
N ALA A 247 -16.38 -8.43 -5.57
CA ALA A 247 -16.49 -9.54 -4.65
C ALA A 247 -16.38 -10.90 -5.36
N LYS A 248 -16.96 -11.02 -6.54
CA LYS A 248 -16.87 -12.24 -7.37
C LYS A 248 -15.45 -12.45 -7.91
N ALA A 249 -14.78 -11.38 -8.36
CA ALA A 249 -13.42 -11.42 -8.90
C ALA A 249 -12.37 -11.82 -7.84
N ALA A 250 -12.64 -11.55 -6.55
CA ALA A 250 -11.75 -11.93 -5.45
C ALA A 250 -11.62 -13.45 -5.22
N GLY A 251 -12.50 -14.26 -5.80
CA GLY A 251 -12.42 -15.72 -5.71
C GLY A 251 -12.73 -16.27 -4.31
N ALA A 252 -11.82 -17.06 -3.75
CA ALA A 252 -12.03 -17.77 -2.47
C ALA A 252 -11.63 -16.93 -1.23
N VAL A 253 -11.43 -15.64 -1.37
CA VAL A 253 -11.09 -14.73 -0.26
C VAL A 253 -12.33 -14.45 0.58
N THR A 254 -12.17 -14.30 1.90
CA THR A 254 -13.26 -13.86 2.78
C THR A 254 -13.65 -12.43 2.42
N ILE A 255 -14.92 -12.23 2.07
CA ILE A 255 -15.46 -10.92 1.70
C ILE A 255 -16.21 -10.32 2.87
N ASN A 256 -15.94 -9.06 3.16
CA ASN A 256 -16.72 -8.20 4.03
C ASN A 256 -17.15 -6.96 3.25
N ILE A 257 -18.41 -6.55 3.39
CA ILE A 257 -18.98 -5.33 2.81
C ILE A 257 -19.26 -4.37 3.95
N ASP A 258 -18.79 -3.14 3.89
CA ASP A 258 -19.17 -2.08 4.83
C ASP A 258 -19.50 -0.79 4.08
N LEU A 259 -20.79 -0.53 3.84
CA LEU A 259 -21.22 0.63 3.07
C LEU A 259 -21.11 1.96 3.83
N ALA A 260 -20.70 1.92 5.11
CA ALA A 260 -20.38 3.07 5.93
C ALA A 260 -18.87 3.17 6.24
N ASP A 261 -18.01 2.32 5.63
CA ASP A 261 -16.56 2.58 5.64
C ASP A 261 -16.25 3.68 4.62
N LEU A 262 -15.91 4.85 5.15
CA LEU A 262 -15.60 6.07 4.42
C LEU A 262 -14.12 6.46 4.58
N SER A 263 -13.26 5.48 4.85
CA SER A 263 -11.81 5.65 4.87
C SER A 263 -11.35 6.13 3.48
N GLY A 264 -10.74 7.31 3.38
CA GLY A 264 -10.38 7.87 2.06
C GLY A 264 -11.48 8.63 1.32
N TYR A 265 -12.64 8.86 1.94
CA TYR A 265 -13.82 9.50 1.31
C TYR A 265 -13.52 10.81 0.55
N GLN A 266 -12.58 11.63 1.04
CA GLN A 266 -12.23 12.89 0.37
C GLN A 266 -11.39 12.71 -0.90
N TYR A 267 -10.72 11.57 -1.02
CA TYR A 267 -9.80 11.27 -2.10
C TYR A 267 -10.43 10.36 -3.16
N GLU A 268 -11.24 9.40 -2.74
CA GLU A 268 -11.76 8.34 -3.60
C GLU A 268 -13.12 8.68 -4.19
N SER A 269 -13.34 8.32 -5.46
CA SER A 269 -14.53 8.66 -6.26
C SER A 269 -15.44 7.48 -6.56
N GLY A 270 -15.05 6.25 -6.22
CA GLY A 270 -15.75 5.04 -6.64
C GLY A 270 -15.64 3.89 -5.62
N ALA A 271 -15.39 2.69 -6.12
CA ALA A 271 -15.16 1.50 -5.31
C ALA A 271 -13.85 1.62 -4.52
N MET A 272 -13.88 1.15 -3.29
CA MET A 272 -12.74 1.10 -2.36
C MET A 272 -12.57 -0.30 -1.83
N PHE A 273 -11.33 -0.67 -1.52
CA PHE A 273 -11.05 -1.92 -0.84
C PHE A 273 -9.93 -1.81 0.17
N ALA A 274 -9.98 -2.68 1.17
CA ALA A 274 -8.92 -2.87 2.14
C ALA A 274 -8.68 -4.36 2.38
N LEU A 275 -7.41 -4.75 2.49
CA LEU A 275 -7.00 -6.14 2.75
C LEU A 275 -6.50 -6.26 4.18
N TYR A 276 -7.10 -7.18 4.92
CA TYR A 276 -6.75 -7.46 6.31
C TYR A 276 -6.20 -8.88 6.44
N VAL A 277 -5.27 -9.05 7.35
CA VAL A 277 -4.72 -10.36 7.72
C VAL A 277 -4.77 -10.54 9.23
N ALA A 278 -4.94 -11.77 9.68
CA ALA A 278 -4.95 -12.09 11.10
C ALA A 278 -3.63 -11.66 11.78
N GLY A 279 -3.74 -11.04 12.95
CA GLY A 279 -2.57 -10.60 13.73
C GLY A 279 -2.15 -9.15 13.52
N LEU A 280 -2.75 -8.43 12.56
CA LEU A 280 -2.59 -6.98 12.43
C LEU A 280 -3.90 -6.24 12.64
N PRO A 281 -3.89 -5.12 13.41
CA PRO A 281 -5.08 -4.30 13.62
C PRO A 281 -5.43 -3.41 12.43
N ASN A 282 -4.47 -3.16 11.55
CA ASN A 282 -4.61 -2.27 10.40
C ASN A 282 -4.72 -3.08 9.10
N ALA A 283 -5.31 -2.50 8.07
CA ALA A 283 -5.25 -3.06 6.73
C ALA A 283 -3.81 -3.10 6.22
N VAL A 284 -3.39 -4.22 5.65
CA VAL A 284 -2.04 -4.40 5.08
C VAL A 284 -1.91 -3.81 3.69
N ALA A 285 -3.02 -3.66 2.97
CA ALA A 285 -3.09 -2.96 1.69
C ALA A 285 -4.42 -2.21 1.60
N ARG A 286 -4.41 -1.09 0.91
CA ARG A 286 -5.60 -0.29 0.59
C ARG A 286 -5.56 0.15 -0.85
N GLY A 287 -6.72 0.26 -1.46
CA GLY A 287 -6.87 0.73 -2.82
C GLY A 287 -8.28 1.18 -3.13
N GLY A 288 -8.45 1.78 -4.30
CA GLY A 288 -9.75 2.24 -4.77
C GLY A 288 -9.62 3.17 -5.97
N ARG A 289 -10.77 3.70 -6.40
CA ARG A 289 -10.93 4.59 -7.55
C ARG A 289 -10.89 6.06 -7.13
N TYR A 290 -10.10 6.88 -7.85
CA TYR A 290 -9.86 8.30 -7.52
C TYR A 290 -9.74 9.17 -8.79
N ASP A 291 -10.78 9.27 -9.58
CA ASP A 291 -10.79 9.84 -10.94
C ASP A 291 -10.40 11.33 -11.03
N HIS A 292 -10.51 12.08 -9.92
CA HIS A 292 -10.34 13.54 -9.91
C HIS A 292 -8.94 14.04 -9.57
N VAL A 293 -8.06 13.18 -9.06
CA VAL A 293 -6.74 13.58 -8.55
C VAL A 293 -5.85 14.22 -9.63
N GLY A 294 -6.01 13.80 -10.89
CA GLY A 294 -5.27 14.39 -12.01
C GLY A 294 -5.71 15.79 -12.43
N GLU A 295 -6.90 16.27 -12.01
CA GLU A 295 -7.47 17.55 -12.44
C GLU A 295 -6.56 18.74 -12.13
N VAL A 296 -6.00 18.78 -10.93
CA VAL A 296 -5.09 19.85 -10.48
C VAL A 296 -3.78 19.90 -11.25
N PHE A 297 -3.41 18.79 -11.89
CA PHE A 297 -2.25 18.67 -12.77
C PHE A 297 -2.60 18.91 -14.25
N GLY A 298 -3.83 19.39 -14.52
CA GLY A 298 -4.33 19.78 -15.83
C GLY A 298 -5.03 18.69 -16.62
N ARG A 299 -5.26 17.48 -16.05
CA ARG A 299 -5.91 16.38 -16.75
C ARG A 299 -6.67 15.43 -15.83
N ALA A 300 -7.99 15.56 -15.78
CA ALA A 300 -8.86 14.55 -15.20
C ALA A 300 -8.83 13.24 -16.02
N ARG A 301 -8.62 12.12 -15.35
CA ARG A 301 -8.71 10.78 -15.95
C ARG A 301 -9.24 9.80 -14.92
N PRO A 302 -10.04 8.81 -15.36
CA PRO A 302 -10.33 7.66 -14.50
C PRO A 302 -9.03 7.04 -13.97
N ALA A 303 -8.98 6.83 -12.67
CA ALA A 303 -7.81 6.30 -12.00
C ALA A 303 -8.20 5.34 -10.87
N THR A 304 -7.48 4.25 -10.74
CA THR A 304 -7.62 3.29 -9.65
C THR A 304 -6.25 2.70 -9.31
N GLY A 305 -6.02 2.38 -8.05
CA GLY A 305 -4.74 1.85 -7.62
C GLY A 305 -4.78 1.28 -6.22
N PHE A 306 -3.63 0.75 -5.78
CA PHE A 306 -3.44 0.29 -4.42
C PHE A 306 -2.02 0.54 -3.94
N SER A 307 -1.86 0.56 -2.62
CA SER A 307 -0.55 0.54 -1.98
C SER A 307 -0.54 -0.31 -0.71
N LEU A 308 0.66 -0.73 -0.32
CA LEU A 308 0.95 -1.43 0.92
C LEU A 308 2.31 -1.01 1.49
N ASP A 309 2.54 -1.31 2.78
CA ASP A 309 3.83 -1.11 3.45
C ASP A 309 4.62 -2.42 3.54
N LEU A 310 5.76 -2.47 2.84
CA LEU A 310 6.65 -3.64 2.85
C LEU A 310 7.28 -3.91 4.23
N ARG A 311 7.50 -2.89 5.06
CA ARG A 311 8.01 -3.08 6.43
C ARG A 311 6.97 -3.81 7.30
N GLU A 312 5.71 -3.37 7.22
CA GLU A 312 4.62 -4.01 7.95
C GLU A 312 4.41 -5.45 7.48
N LEU A 313 4.42 -5.66 6.16
CA LEU A 313 4.28 -6.98 5.57
C LEU A 313 5.42 -7.93 5.97
N ALA A 314 6.67 -7.47 5.97
CA ALA A 314 7.84 -8.28 6.35
C ALA A 314 7.80 -8.77 7.80
N ARG A 315 7.14 -8.03 8.71
CA ARG A 315 6.97 -8.43 10.12
C ARG A 315 6.06 -9.64 10.30
N LEU A 316 5.11 -9.85 9.38
CA LEU A 316 4.21 -11.01 9.39
C LEU A 316 4.89 -12.29 8.92
N LEU A 317 6.00 -12.18 8.20
CA LEU A 317 6.70 -13.32 7.66
C LEU A 317 7.52 -14.01 8.73
N PRO A 318 7.68 -15.35 8.64
CA PRO A 318 8.56 -16.11 9.53
C PRO A 318 9.95 -15.50 9.59
N THR A 319 10.64 -15.70 10.72
CA THR A 319 12.05 -15.33 10.81
C THR A 319 12.81 -15.97 9.66
N ALA A 320 13.55 -15.16 8.89
CA ALA A 320 14.33 -15.69 7.79
C ALA A 320 15.38 -16.67 8.33
N THR A 321 15.44 -17.85 7.75
CA THR A 321 16.55 -18.76 7.99
C THR A 321 17.85 -18.14 7.51
N ALA A 322 18.95 -18.42 8.21
CA ALA A 322 20.26 -18.02 7.73
C ALA A 322 20.51 -18.51 6.30
N VAL A 323 21.20 -17.71 5.52
CA VAL A 323 21.49 -18.07 4.13
C VAL A 323 22.72 -18.94 4.10
N SER A 324 22.61 -20.11 3.42
CA SER A 324 23.75 -21.00 3.17
C SER A 324 24.90 -20.25 2.48
N ALA A 325 26.11 -20.44 2.97
CA ALA A 325 27.29 -19.80 2.44
C ALA A 325 28.49 -20.76 2.48
N ILE A 326 29.52 -20.42 1.71
CA ILE A 326 30.81 -21.14 1.66
C ILE A 326 31.84 -20.27 2.38
N ARG A 327 32.48 -20.76 3.43
CA ARG A 327 33.65 -20.09 3.96
C ARG A 327 34.90 -20.43 3.18
N ALA A 328 35.76 -19.46 2.93
CA ALA A 328 37.02 -19.62 2.24
C ALA A 328 38.17 -19.09 3.12
N PRO A 329 39.35 -19.71 3.10
CA PRO A 329 40.51 -19.19 3.81
C PRO A 329 40.98 -17.89 3.16
N TRP A 330 41.67 -17.06 3.94
CA TRP A 330 42.41 -15.93 3.40
C TRP A 330 43.59 -16.44 2.59
N GLY A 331 43.75 -15.97 1.35
CA GLY A 331 44.87 -16.30 0.49
C GLY A 331 44.81 -15.47 -0.80
N ARG A 332 45.97 -15.37 -1.46
CA ARG A 332 46.15 -14.66 -2.73
C ARG A 332 46.57 -15.61 -3.88
N GLU A 333 46.54 -16.90 -3.62
CA GLU A 333 46.88 -17.93 -4.62
C GLU A 333 45.91 -17.80 -5.80
N PRO A 334 46.42 -17.77 -7.03
CA PRO A 334 45.56 -17.64 -8.22
C PRO A 334 44.44 -18.68 -8.27
N ALA A 335 44.74 -19.94 -7.97
CA ALA A 335 43.75 -21.01 -7.98
C ALA A 335 42.61 -20.82 -6.92
N LEU A 336 42.89 -20.25 -5.74
CA LEU A 336 41.88 -19.90 -4.75
C LEU A 336 41.01 -18.74 -5.24
N THR A 337 41.68 -17.71 -5.77
CA THR A 337 41.00 -16.49 -6.24
C THR A 337 40.05 -16.82 -7.43
N GLU A 338 40.50 -17.64 -8.37
CA GLU A 338 39.71 -18.08 -9.51
C GLU A 338 38.51 -18.93 -9.07
N LEU A 339 38.72 -19.87 -8.12
CA LEU A 339 37.63 -20.67 -7.59
C LEU A 339 36.57 -19.81 -6.89
N ILE A 340 36.97 -18.86 -6.02
CA ILE A 340 36.06 -17.95 -5.35
C ILE A 340 35.28 -17.09 -6.36
N ALA A 341 35.96 -16.55 -7.37
CA ALA A 341 35.31 -15.77 -8.43
C ALA A 341 34.26 -16.59 -9.19
N SER A 342 34.64 -17.79 -9.62
CA SER A 342 33.73 -18.69 -10.35
C SER A 342 32.50 -19.07 -9.54
N LEU A 343 32.66 -19.37 -8.23
CA LEU A 343 31.53 -19.67 -7.34
C LEU A 343 30.58 -18.48 -7.20
N ARG A 344 31.14 -17.25 -7.03
CA ARG A 344 30.33 -16.02 -6.96
C ARG A 344 29.58 -15.73 -8.26
N GLU A 345 30.20 -15.97 -9.42
CA GLU A 345 29.54 -15.88 -10.74
C GLU A 345 28.38 -16.87 -10.90
N GLN A 346 28.47 -18.06 -10.26
CA GLN A 346 27.40 -19.04 -10.21
C GLN A 346 26.30 -18.70 -9.20
N GLY A 347 26.41 -17.57 -8.49
CA GLY A 347 25.43 -17.09 -7.50
C GLY A 347 25.65 -17.63 -6.10
N GLU A 348 26.76 -18.34 -5.84
CA GLU A 348 27.11 -18.81 -4.49
C GLU A 348 27.62 -17.66 -3.62
N ILE A 349 27.27 -17.69 -2.34
CA ILE A 349 27.80 -16.77 -1.35
C ILE A 349 29.10 -17.34 -0.79
N VAL A 350 30.20 -16.67 -1.08
CA VAL A 350 31.53 -17.09 -0.60
C VAL A 350 32.10 -16.02 0.31
N ILE A 351 32.29 -16.35 1.56
CA ILE A 351 32.86 -15.48 2.60
C ILE A 351 34.33 -15.87 2.80
N GLN A 352 35.23 -14.98 2.36
CA GLN A 352 36.65 -15.16 2.60
C GLN A 352 36.99 -14.58 3.97
N LEU A 353 37.38 -15.45 4.91
CA LEU A 353 37.71 -15.05 6.29
C LEU A 353 38.95 -14.18 6.31
N LEU A 354 38.87 -13.04 6.97
CA LEU A 354 40.03 -12.19 7.19
C LEU A 354 40.99 -12.81 8.21
N PRO A 355 42.30 -12.52 8.17
CA PRO A 355 43.26 -13.00 9.17
C PRO A 355 42.81 -12.66 10.59
N GLY A 356 42.68 -13.65 11.46
CA GLY A 356 42.19 -13.50 12.83
C GLY A 356 40.69 -13.40 13.03
N GLU A 357 39.90 -13.49 11.95
CA GLU A 357 38.44 -13.53 12.04
C GLU A 357 37.94 -14.92 12.41
N GLU A 358 37.12 -15.00 13.47
CA GLU A 358 36.36 -16.18 13.81
C GLU A 358 35.01 -16.13 13.10
N SER A 359 34.60 -17.22 12.45
CA SER A 359 33.31 -17.29 11.73
C SER A 359 32.13 -17.20 12.71
N SER A 360 31.52 -16.05 12.83
CA SER A 360 30.34 -15.79 13.68
C SER A 360 29.28 -14.91 13.03
N GLN A 361 29.00 -15.10 11.75
CA GLN A 361 28.01 -14.26 11.06
C GLN A 361 26.60 -14.82 11.21
N GLN A 362 25.71 -14.09 11.81
CA GLN A 362 24.32 -14.50 12.07
C GLN A 362 23.42 -14.53 10.83
N GLU A 363 23.72 -13.73 9.80
CA GLU A 363 22.93 -13.65 8.56
C GLU A 363 23.26 -14.78 7.58
N PHE A 364 24.51 -15.24 7.57
CA PHE A 364 25.01 -16.30 6.70
C PHE A 364 25.47 -17.49 7.52
N GLU A 365 24.98 -18.68 7.20
CA GLU A 365 25.42 -19.94 7.80
C GLU A 365 26.36 -20.64 6.82
N CYS A 366 27.65 -20.71 7.20
CA CYS A 366 28.63 -21.46 6.40
C CYS A 366 28.40 -22.95 6.60
N ASP A 367 27.72 -23.59 5.69
CA ASP A 367 27.48 -25.04 5.64
C ASP A 367 28.54 -25.80 4.79
N ARG A 368 29.41 -25.05 4.10
CA ARG A 368 30.50 -25.53 3.24
C ARG A 368 31.75 -24.71 3.47
N GLU A 369 32.90 -25.31 3.18
CA GLU A 369 34.18 -24.62 3.26
C GLU A 369 35.09 -24.95 2.08
N ILE A 370 35.94 -24.00 1.69
CA ILE A 370 37.03 -24.23 0.74
C ILE A 370 38.29 -24.61 1.53
N ILE A 371 38.84 -25.77 1.22
CA ILE A 371 40.07 -26.29 1.80
C ILE A 371 41.11 -26.59 0.71
N ALA A 372 42.40 -26.47 1.08
CA ALA A 372 43.47 -26.93 0.22
C ALA A 372 43.56 -28.47 0.28
N ASP A 373 43.56 -29.13 -0.89
CA ASP A 373 43.83 -30.54 -1.04
C ASP A 373 44.95 -30.74 -2.08
N LYS A 374 46.13 -31.12 -1.56
CA LYS A 374 47.38 -31.23 -2.35
C LYS A 374 47.65 -29.90 -3.12
N ASN A 375 47.44 -29.86 -4.45
CA ASN A 375 47.70 -28.70 -5.33
C ASN A 375 46.40 -28.05 -5.84
N LYS A 376 45.23 -28.34 -5.22
CA LYS A 376 43.93 -27.81 -5.62
C LYS A 376 43.14 -27.31 -4.40
N PHE A 377 42.19 -26.43 -4.65
CA PHE A 377 41.18 -26.06 -3.68
C PHE A 377 39.89 -26.82 -3.98
N ILE A 378 39.29 -27.42 -2.96
CA ILE A 378 38.03 -28.17 -3.04
C ILE A 378 37.01 -27.65 -2.06
N ILE A 379 35.72 -27.84 -2.35
CA ILE A 379 34.62 -27.51 -1.45
C ILE A 379 34.29 -28.77 -0.63
N ARG A 380 34.24 -28.57 0.69
CA ARG A 380 33.84 -29.62 1.65
C ARG A 380 32.61 -29.16 2.41
N LYS A 381 31.67 -30.06 2.68
CA LYS A 381 30.54 -29.78 3.56
C LYS A 381 31.02 -29.77 5.01
N LEU A 382 30.49 -28.83 5.82
CA LEU A 382 30.79 -28.71 7.27
C LEU A 382 29.93 -29.64 8.11
#